data_2868d3983b330fb994adc5f00249a361
#
_entry.id   2868d3983b330fb994adc5f00249a361
#
_cell.length_a   1.000
_cell.length_b   1.000
_cell.length_c   1.000
_cell.angle_alpha   90.00
_cell.angle_beta   90.00
_cell.angle_gamma   90.00
#
_symmetry.space_group_name_H-M   'P 1'
#
loop_
_entity.id
_entity.type
_entity.pdbx_description
1 polymer ?
#
loop_
_entity_poly.entity_id
_entity_poly.type
_entity_poly.pdbx_seq_one_letter_code
_entity_poly.pdbx_strand_id
1 'polypeptide(L)'
;MGILFLVVLVDMLGLTLVIPFLTYFVQDLASAEGIVDTGSRDFWVGIVIATYSLAQFISTPILGSISDRIGRRPVLMFGLAANSLFFIVFGLSGSLAMAIIARFLAGAGNGNIAVAKAYIGDISEDDQVAGRMGMLGAAFGLGFMIGPFLGGVLSDPATGIGGPFDTQFWSDYPYLLPCLFSSAMSAIALILAAFMLPESLPQESRQESAKSPISQLGETFTSIASVMRLPNISALVNVNFLFLVGFTMMHGTFILFTSMEPESGGLGWSERENGWVFAFIGLAGVVVQGGLIRPLTQRFSLRGLMLVGTVLTGIGIASIPYASADMSMLIFWSFCAAFAIGNGIYSPSQSSLLTFASKEGGHELGTIMGAQEGLGALARIIGPLLSAVIWSETVEGSGLWSYHTCFRVSGLFFLVAFLMQLGLRTPDDSKNAAGGT
;
A
#
# COMPACT_ATOMS: atom_id res chain seq x y z
N MET A 1 -12.75 -19.21 6.42
CA MET A 1 -11.47 -18.69 5.89
C MET A 1 -11.59 -18.14 4.47
N GLY A 2 -12.16 -18.86 3.48
CA GLY A 2 -12.23 -18.39 2.09
C GLY A 2 -12.91 -17.02 1.91
N ILE A 3 -13.96 -16.72 2.68
CA ILE A 3 -14.65 -15.41 2.62
C ILE A 3 -13.77 -14.30 3.19
N LEU A 4 -13.06 -14.52 4.29
CA LEU A 4 -12.11 -13.53 4.83
C LEU A 4 -10.97 -13.24 3.85
N PHE A 5 -10.47 -14.27 3.18
CA PHE A 5 -9.49 -14.10 2.10
C PHE A 5 -10.07 -13.22 0.99
N LEU A 6 -11.31 -13.50 0.55
CA LEU A 6 -12.00 -12.71 -0.47
C LEU A 6 -12.21 -11.26 -0.04
N VAL A 7 -12.64 -11.02 1.21
CA VAL A 7 -12.82 -9.66 1.77
C VAL A 7 -11.52 -8.88 1.68
N VAL A 8 -10.42 -9.44 2.18
CA VAL A 8 -9.11 -8.77 2.15
C VAL A 8 -8.56 -8.62 0.74
N LEU A 9 -8.77 -9.61 -0.12
CA LEU A 9 -8.39 -9.52 -1.53
C LEU A 9 -9.12 -8.39 -2.23
N VAL A 10 -10.43 -8.26 -2.04
CA VAL A 10 -11.26 -7.20 -2.64
C VAL A 10 -10.88 -5.82 -2.11
N ASP A 11 -10.57 -5.70 -0.81
CA ASP A 11 -10.08 -4.45 -0.23
C ASP A 11 -8.74 -4.04 -0.86
N MET A 12 -7.83 -5.00 -1.05
CA MET A 12 -6.53 -4.74 -1.67
C MET A 12 -6.66 -4.45 -3.16
N LEU A 13 -7.52 -5.18 -3.87
CA LEU A 13 -7.85 -4.87 -5.27
C LEU A 13 -8.36 -3.43 -5.40
N GLY A 14 -9.32 -3.02 -4.56
CA GLY A 14 -9.85 -1.67 -4.58
C GLY A 14 -8.79 -0.59 -4.30
N LEU A 15 -7.93 -0.81 -3.30
CA LEU A 15 -6.84 0.11 -2.99
C LEU A 15 -5.88 0.30 -4.18
N THR A 16 -5.50 -0.79 -4.83
CA THR A 16 -4.40 -0.81 -5.80
C THR A 16 -4.86 -0.61 -7.25
N LEU A 17 -6.11 -0.95 -7.56
CA LEU A 17 -6.72 -0.80 -8.88
C LEU A 17 -6.71 0.66 -9.37
N VAL A 18 -6.83 1.62 -8.46
CA VAL A 18 -6.82 3.04 -8.85
C VAL A 18 -5.42 3.56 -9.21
N ILE A 19 -4.36 2.88 -8.78
CA ILE A 19 -2.99 3.38 -8.93
C ILE A 19 -2.67 3.80 -10.38
N PRO A 20 -2.92 2.99 -11.42
CA PRO A 20 -2.52 3.34 -12.78
C PRO A 20 -3.24 4.55 -13.37
N PHE A 21 -4.49 4.76 -13.02
CA PHE A 21 -5.30 5.82 -13.62
C PHE A 21 -5.54 7.03 -12.72
N LEU A 22 -5.26 6.93 -11.42
CA LEU A 22 -5.54 8.02 -10.47
C LEU A 22 -4.88 9.34 -10.88
N THR A 23 -3.62 9.25 -11.33
CA THR A 23 -2.85 10.41 -11.78
C THR A 23 -3.56 11.13 -12.91
N TYR A 24 -3.91 10.42 -13.97
CA TYR A 24 -4.60 10.99 -15.13
C TYR A 24 -5.97 11.55 -14.74
N PHE A 25 -6.75 10.79 -13.96
CA PHE A 25 -8.06 11.24 -13.49
C PHE A 25 -8.00 12.54 -12.69
N VAL A 26 -7.05 12.65 -11.77
CA VAL A 26 -6.89 13.87 -10.97
C VAL A 26 -6.39 15.03 -11.81
N GLN A 27 -5.48 14.77 -12.76
CA GLN A 27 -4.99 15.78 -13.71
C GLN A 27 -6.11 16.30 -14.61
N ASP A 28 -7.00 15.43 -15.10
CA ASP A 28 -8.17 15.81 -15.89
C ASP A 28 -9.13 16.68 -15.10
N LEU A 29 -9.47 16.29 -13.85
CA LEU A 29 -10.33 17.07 -12.97
C LEU A 29 -9.72 18.44 -12.62
N ALA A 30 -8.42 18.47 -12.32
CA ALA A 30 -7.71 19.72 -12.03
C ALA A 30 -7.70 20.66 -13.23
N SER A 31 -7.46 20.12 -14.42
CA SER A 31 -7.47 20.88 -15.68
C SER A 31 -8.88 21.41 -15.99
N ALA A 32 -9.93 20.62 -15.76
CA ALA A 32 -11.32 21.06 -15.91
C ALA A 32 -11.70 22.20 -14.94
N GLU A 33 -11.08 22.29 -13.77
CA GLU A 33 -11.24 23.39 -12.81
C GLU A 33 -10.33 24.59 -13.10
N GLY A 34 -9.57 24.57 -14.22
CA GLY A 34 -8.71 25.67 -14.66
C GLY A 34 -7.31 25.68 -14.02
N ILE A 35 -6.91 24.61 -13.35
CA ILE A 35 -5.55 24.45 -12.83
C ILE A 35 -4.65 23.95 -13.98
N VAL A 36 -3.99 24.87 -14.67
CA VAL A 36 -3.17 24.55 -15.86
C VAL A 36 -1.67 24.40 -15.55
N ASP A 37 -1.21 24.96 -14.43
CA ASP A 37 0.17 24.81 -13.99
C ASP A 37 0.48 23.37 -13.62
N THR A 38 1.53 22.79 -14.23
CA THR A 38 1.87 21.36 -14.10
C THR A 38 2.12 20.99 -12.64
N GLY A 39 2.93 21.77 -11.93
CA GLY A 39 3.26 21.51 -10.53
C GLY A 39 2.03 21.52 -9.64
N SER A 40 1.18 22.55 -9.79
CA SER A 40 -0.08 22.69 -9.03
C SER A 40 -1.07 21.59 -9.35
N ARG A 41 -1.19 21.19 -10.60
CA ARG A 41 -2.07 20.10 -11.05
C ARG A 41 -1.62 18.75 -10.45
N ASP A 42 -0.34 18.46 -10.54
CA ASP A 42 0.25 17.21 -10.07
C ASP A 42 0.28 17.13 -8.53
N PHE A 43 0.32 18.25 -7.83
CA PHE A 43 0.19 18.32 -6.38
C PHE A 43 -1.10 17.66 -5.88
N TRP A 44 -2.22 17.86 -6.58
CA TRP A 44 -3.50 17.26 -6.20
C TRP A 44 -3.51 15.74 -6.27
N VAL A 45 -2.68 15.13 -7.10
CA VAL A 45 -2.53 13.66 -7.16
C VAL A 45 -2.08 13.12 -5.80
N GLY A 46 -1.03 13.71 -5.21
CA GLY A 46 -0.55 13.30 -3.88
C GLY A 46 -1.57 13.55 -2.78
N ILE A 47 -2.34 14.66 -2.86
CA ILE A 47 -3.43 14.95 -1.91
C ILE A 47 -4.51 13.86 -1.96
N VAL A 48 -4.96 13.48 -3.15
CA VAL A 48 -6.02 12.46 -3.32
C VAL A 48 -5.54 11.08 -2.82
N ILE A 49 -4.27 10.72 -3.07
CA ILE A 49 -3.66 9.49 -2.53
C ILE A 49 -3.61 9.54 -1.00
N ALA A 50 -3.09 10.64 -0.44
CA ALA A 50 -2.92 10.79 0.99
C ALA A 50 -4.26 10.83 1.75
N THR A 51 -5.30 11.40 1.15
CA THR A 51 -6.63 11.52 1.74
C THR A 51 -7.25 10.18 2.10
N TYR A 52 -7.13 9.19 1.21
CA TYR A 52 -7.60 7.84 1.49
C TYR A 52 -6.85 7.21 2.67
N SER A 53 -5.51 7.32 2.66
CA SER A 53 -4.66 6.76 3.72
C SER A 53 -4.88 7.45 5.07
N LEU A 54 -5.13 8.76 5.06
CA LEU A 54 -5.46 9.53 6.26
C LEU A 54 -6.79 9.07 6.86
N ALA A 55 -7.81 8.94 6.04
CA ALA A 55 -9.11 8.47 6.50
C ALA A 55 -9.03 7.03 7.06
N GLN A 56 -8.30 6.14 6.39
CA GLN A 56 -8.05 4.78 6.85
C GLN A 56 -7.30 4.77 8.20
N PHE A 57 -6.26 5.58 8.35
CA PHE A 57 -5.50 5.69 9.61
C PHE A 57 -6.39 6.08 10.79
N ILE A 58 -7.26 7.06 10.58
CA ILE A 58 -8.19 7.53 11.63
C ILE A 58 -9.26 6.47 11.92
N SER A 59 -9.84 5.85 10.90
CA SER A 59 -10.99 4.96 11.05
C SER A 59 -10.62 3.55 11.52
N THR A 60 -9.42 3.05 11.19
CA THR A 60 -9.02 1.67 11.53
C THR A 60 -9.14 1.34 13.02
N PRO A 61 -8.59 2.11 13.98
CA PRO A 61 -8.76 1.83 15.40
C PRO A 61 -10.21 1.99 15.86
N ILE A 62 -10.95 2.92 15.26
CA ILE A 62 -12.37 3.16 15.59
C ILE A 62 -13.21 1.96 15.15
N LEU A 63 -13.06 1.50 13.91
CA LEU A 63 -13.77 0.34 13.38
C LEU A 63 -13.38 -0.94 14.11
N GLY A 64 -12.10 -1.09 14.48
CA GLY A 64 -11.63 -2.18 15.33
C GLY A 64 -12.42 -2.26 16.64
N SER A 65 -12.50 -1.16 17.37
CA SER A 65 -13.24 -1.11 18.64
C SER A 65 -14.77 -1.22 18.46
N ILE A 66 -15.33 -0.66 17.41
CA ILE A 66 -16.76 -0.90 17.09
C ILE A 66 -16.98 -2.39 16.87
N SER A 67 -16.05 -3.08 16.20
CA SER A 67 -16.15 -4.53 15.97
C SER A 67 -16.05 -5.38 17.24
N ASP A 68 -15.34 -4.89 18.27
CA ASP A 68 -15.29 -5.52 19.60
C ASP A 68 -16.65 -5.44 20.33
N ARG A 69 -17.51 -4.51 19.95
CA ARG A 69 -18.81 -4.28 20.61
C ARG A 69 -19.99 -4.94 19.87
N ILE A 70 -20.10 -4.66 18.56
CA ILE A 70 -21.26 -5.10 17.78
C ILE A 70 -20.99 -6.43 17.06
N GLY A 71 -19.73 -6.88 17.08
CA GLY A 71 -19.27 -8.08 16.38
C GLY A 71 -18.40 -7.74 15.16
N ARG A 72 -17.60 -8.70 14.72
CA ARG A 72 -16.69 -8.55 13.58
C ARG A 72 -17.42 -8.46 12.25
N ARG A 73 -18.41 -9.36 12.07
CA ARG A 73 -19.15 -9.50 10.82
C ARG A 73 -19.86 -8.21 10.38
N PRO A 74 -20.63 -7.49 11.22
CA PRO A 74 -21.32 -6.25 10.83
C PRO A 74 -20.33 -5.17 10.33
N VAL A 75 -19.15 -5.06 10.96
CA VAL A 75 -18.14 -4.05 10.59
C VAL A 75 -17.48 -4.39 9.27
N LEU A 76 -17.14 -5.67 9.02
CA LEU A 76 -16.63 -6.12 7.73
C LEU A 76 -17.65 -5.86 6.60
N MET A 77 -18.93 -6.13 6.84
CA MET A 77 -20.00 -5.84 5.88
C MET A 77 -20.16 -4.35 5.62
N PHE A 78 -20.07 -3.51 6.66
CA PHE A 78 -20.11 -2.06 6.52
C PHE A 78 -18.96 -1.56 5.63
N GLY A 79 -17.75 -2.03 5.85
CA GLY A 79 -16.59 -1.66 5.04
C GLY A 79 -16.74 -2.05 3.56
N LEU A 80 -17.25 -3.27 3.28
CA LEU A 80 -17.52 -3.71 1.91
C LEU A 80 -18.62 -2.87 1.24
N ALA A 81 -19.70 -2.51 1.97
CA ALA A 81 -20.75 -1.67 1.45
C ALA A 81 -20.26 -0.24 1.16
N ALA A 82 -19.47 0.33 2.07
CA ALA A 82 -18.84 1.64 1.88
C ALA A 82 -17.91 1.63 0.67
N ASN A 83 -17.07 0.62 0.55
CA ASN A 83 -16.16 0.45 -0.58
C ASN A 83 -16.93 0.37 -1.91
N SER A 84 -17.96 -0.49 -1.99
CA SER A 84 -18.81 -0.62 -3.17
C SER A 84 -19.45 0.72 -3.58
N LEU A 85 -20.03 1.44 -2.63
CA LEU A 85 -20.69 2.72 -2.90
C LEU A 85 -19.71 3.81 -3.34
N PHE A 86 -18.63 4.01 -2.57
CA PHE A 86 -17.73 5.14 -2.79
C PHE A 86 -16.81 4.96 -4.00
N PHE A 87 -16.59 3.73 -4.49
CA PHE A 87 -15.95 3.53 -5.79
C PHE A 87 -16.82 4.02 -6.94
N ILE A 88 -18.14 3.81 -6.90
CA ILE A 88 -19.05 4.37 -7.92
C ILE A 88 -19.01 5.90 -7.87
N VAL A 89 -19.12 6.49 -6.67
CA VAL A 89 -19.07 7.94 -6.48
C VAL A 89 -17.74 8.50 -6.99
N PHE A 90 -16.62 7.82 -6.73
CA PHE A 90 -15.31 8.22 -7.21
C PHE A 90 -15.23 8.18 -8.73
N GLY A 91 -15.67 7.09 -9.38
CA GLY A 91 -15.64 6.95 -10.84
C GLY A 91 -16.57 7.95 -11.57
N LEU A 92 -17.60 8.46 -10.91
CA LEU A 92 -18.52 9.49 -11.42
C LEU A 92 -18.11 10.91 -11.02
N SER A 93 -16.95 11.09 -10.35
CA SER A 93 -16.55 12.42 -9.88
C SER A 93 -16.28 13.37 -11.03
N GLY A 94 -16.98 14.50 -11.07
CA GLY A 94 -16.78 15.58 -12.03
C GLY A 94 -16.02 16.77 -11.43
N SER A 95 -15.46 16.65 -10.21
CA SER A 95 -14.67 17.69 -9.56
C SER A 95 -13.63 17.10 -8.60
N LEU A 96 -12.55 17.83 -8.34
CA LEU A 96 -11.54 17.48 -7.35
C LEU A 96 -12.15 17.29 -5.96
N ALA A 97 -13.05 18.17 -5.56
CA ALA A 97 -13.72 18.09 -4.26
C ALA A 97 -14.52 16.80 -4.11
N MET A 98 -15.27 16.39 -5.14
CA MET A 98 -16.03 15.14 -5.13
C MET A 98 -15.11 13.93 -5.08
N ALA A 99 -14.02 13.93 -5.85
CA ALA A 99 -13.02 12.86 -5.84
C ALA A 99 -12.35 12.72 -4.47
N ILE A 100 -11.96 13.82 -3.83
CA ILE A 100 -11.37 13.85 -2.49
C ILE A 100 -12.35 13.29 -1.45
N ILE A 101 -13.61 13.76 -1.46
CA ILE A 101 -14.64 13.29 -0.53
C ILE A 101 -14.91 11.78 -0.73
N ALA A 102 -15.04 11.32 -1.96
CA ALA A 102 -15.23 9.91 -2.27
C ALA A 102 -14.06 9.05 -1.78
N ARG A 103 -12.82 9.48 -1.99
CA ARG A 103 -11.60 8.82 -1.50
C ARG A 103 -11.51 8.82 0.02
N PHE A 104 -11.86 9.94 0.67
CA PHE A 104 -11.92 10.01 2.13
C PHE A 104 -12.94 9.03 2.70
N LEU A 105 -14.16 9.00 2.17
CA LEU A 105 -15.22 8.13 2.67
C LEU A 105 -14.94 6.64 2.37
N ALA A 106 -14.34 6.32 1.21
CA ALA A 106 -13.86 4.98 0.92
C ALA A 106 -12.76 4.54 1.92
N GLY A 107 -11.80 5.42 2.20
CA GLY A 107 -10.75 5.16 3.20
C GLY A 107 -11.33 5.02 4.62
N ALA A 108 -12.30 5.84 4.98
CA ALA A 108 -12.98 5.77 6.28
C ALA A 108 -13.77 4.45 6.47
N GLY A 109 -14.34 3.90 5.41
CA GLY A 109 -14.97 2.57 5.42
C GLY A 109 -13.98 1.41 5.47
N ASN A 110 -12.71 1.63 5.11
CA ASN A 110 -11.72 0.56 4.92
C ASN A 110 -10.89 0.27 6.18
N GLY A 111 -11.56 -0.22 7.23
CA GLY A 111 -10.91 -0.82 8.42
C GLY A 111 -10.90 -2.35 8.40
N ASN A 112 -11.36 -2.96 7.32
CA ASN A 112 -11.60 -4.41 7.20
C ASN A 112 -10.39 -5.27 7.50
N ILE A 113 -9.19 -4.83 7.14
CA ILE A 113 -7.94 -5.59 7.35
C ILE A 113 -7.68 -5.82 8.83
N ALA A 114 -7.83 -4.78 9.67
CA ALA A 114 -7.65 -4.92 11.11
C ALA A 114 -8.72 -5.83 11.72
N VAL A 115 -9.97 -5.65 11.31
CA VAL A 115 -11.09 -6.49 11.75
C VAL A 115 -10.94 -7.93 11.28
N ALA A 116 -10.45 -8.17 10.04
CA ALA A 116 -10.17 -9.51 9.53
C ALA A 116 -9.03 -10.21 10.30
N LYS A 117 -7.98 -9.47 10.67
CA LYS A 117 -6.91 -10.00 11.55
C LYS A 117 -7.46 -10.39 12.93
N ALA A 118 -8.32 -9.54 13.53
CA ALA A 118 -8.98 -9.83 14.79
C ALA A 118 -9.91 -11.05 14.66
N TYR A 119 -10.72 -11.12 13.60
CA TYR A 119 -11.57 -12.27 13.31
C TYR A 119 -10.77 -13.59 13.22
N ILE A 120 -9.59 -13.57 12.57
CA ILE A 120 -8.71 -14.74 12.53
C ILE A 120 -8.23 -15.11 13.93
N GLY A 121 -7.88 -14.11 14.76
CA GLY A 121 -7.52 -14.35 16.17
C GLY A 121 -8.64 -15.05 16.92
N ASP A 122 -9.88 -14.61 16.75
CA ASP A 122 -11.05 -15.15 17.45
C ASP A 122 -11.34 -16.62 17.08
N ILE A 123 -11.08 -17.04 15.82
CA ILE A 123 -11.44 -18.38 15.33
C ILE A 123 -10.28 -19.37 15.25
N SER A 124 -9.07 -18.97 15.60
CA SER A 124 -7.86 -19.77 15.39
C SER A 124 -7.28 -20.27 16.70
N GLU A 125 -6.87 -21.52 16.72
CA GLU A 125 -5.95 -22.05 17.73
C GLU A 125 -4.53 -21.53 17.49
N ASP A 126 -3.70 -21.46 18.51
CA ASP A 126 -2.36 -20.84 18.48
C ASP A 126 -1.47 -21.34 17.36
N ASP A 127 -1.55 -22.63 17.03
CA ASP A 127 -0.79 -23.28 15.96
C ASP A 127 -1.27 -22.92 14.55
N GLN A 128 -2.56 -22.51 14.40
CA GLN A 128 -3.19 -22.16 13.13
C GLN A 128 -3.07 -20.67 12.77
N VAL A 129 -2.89 -19.80 13.76
CA VAL A 129 -2.84 -18.34 13.58
C VAL A 129 -1.84 -17.94 12.51
N ALA A 130 -0.62 -18.46 12.58
CA ALA A 130 0.44 -18.10 11.64
C ALA A 130 0.09 -18.47 10.18
N GLY A 131 -0.47 -19.66 9.96
CA GLY A 131 -0.90 -20.12 8.63
C GLY A 131 -2.05 -19.27 8.07
N ARG A 132 -3.05 -18.93 8.91
CA ARG A 132 -4.20 -18.14 8.52
C ARG A 132 -3.83 -16.67 8.25
N MET A 133 -2.91 -16.09 9.03
CA MET A 133 -2.34 -14.76 8.74
C MET A 133 -1.53 -14.76 7.45
N GLY A 134 -0.83 -15.84 7.14
CA GLY A 134 -0.16 -16.03 5.85
C GLY A 134 -1.13 -15.99 4.66
N MET A 135 -2.35 -16.51 4.79
CA MET A 135 -3.39 -16.37 3.76
C MET A 135 -3.80 -14.92 3.52
N LEU A 136 -3.87 -14.08 4.55
CA LEU A 136 -4.10 -12.64 4.36
C LEU A 136 -2.94 -12.01 3.58
N GLY A 137 -1.70 -12.37 3.91
CA GLY A 137 -0.53 -11.92 3.15
C GLY A 137 -0.60 -12.29 1.66
N ALA A 138 -1.09 -13.50 1.35
CA ALA A 138 -1.32 -13.92 -0.03
C ALA A 138 -2.41 -13.08 -0.72
N ALA A 139 -3.51 -12.73 0.00
CA ALA A 139 -4.53 -11.84 -0.53
C ALA A 139 -3.98 -10.44 -0.84
N PHE A 140 -3.12 -9.91 0.03
CA PHE A 140 -2.38 -8.66 -0.22
C PHE A 140 -1.55 -8.73 -1.51
N GLY A 141 -0.71 -9.78 -1.63
CA GLY A 141 0.16 -9.95 -2.81
C GLY A 141 -0.63 -10.07 -4.11
N LEU A 142 -1.70 -10.86 -4.12
CA LEU A 142 -2.59 -11.00 -5.27
C LEU A 142 -3.32 -9.69 -5.61
N GLY A 143 -3.80 -8.95 -4.60
CA GLY A 143 -4.43 -7.65 -4.79
C GLY A 143 -3.48 -6.64 -5.43
N PHE A 144 -2.23 -6.57 -4.96
CA PHE A 144 -1.20 -5.71 -5.54
C PHE A 144 -0.77 -6.11 -6.95
N MET A 145 -0.88 -7.38 -7.31
CA MET A 145 -0.56 -7.86 -8.66
C MET A 145 -1.72 -7.59 -9.63
N ILE A 146 -2.93 -7.99 -9.25
CA ILE A 146 -4.10 -8.00 -10.14
C ILE A 146 -4.73 -6.59 -10.21
N GLY A 147 -4.76 -5.86 -9.10
CA GLY A 147 -5.42 -4.56 -9.00
C GLY A 147 -4.94 -3.55 -10.03
N PRO A 148 -3.65 -3.17 -10.04
CA PRO A 148 -3.16 -2.19 -10.98
C PRO A 148 -3.24 -2.64 -12.43
N PHE A 149 -3.06 -3.93 -12.70
CA PHE A 149 -3.25 -4.48 -14.04
C PHE A 149 -4.69 -4.26 -14.55
N LEU A 150 -5.67 -4.64 -13.74
CA LEU A 150 -7.08 -4.43 -14.10
C LEU A 150 -7.43 -2.94 -14.18
N GLY A 151 -6.89 -2.14 -13.27
CA GLY A 151 -7.06 -0.69 -13.29
C GLY A 151 -6.62 -0.07 -14.61
N GLY A 152 -5.42 -0.40 -15.08
CA GLY A 152 -4.91 0.12 -16.35
C GLY A 152 -5.63 -0.42 -17.57
N VAL A 153 -5.98 -1.72 -17.58
CA VAL A 153 -6.65 -2.34 -18.76
C VAL A 153 -8.10 -1.90 -18.90
N LEU A 154 -8.80 -1.63 -17.78
CA LEU A 154 -10.20 -1.21 -17.78
C LEU A 154 -10.37 0.32 -17.90
N SER A 155 -9.30 1.10 -17.78
CA SER A 155 -9.33 2.55 -17.97
C SER A 155 -9.53 2.89 -19.45
N ASP A 156 -10.16 4.02 -19.69
CA ASP A 156 -10.51 4.51 -21.03
C ASP A 156 -11.10 3.42 -21.94
N PRO A 157 -12.27 2.85 -21.57
CA PRO A 157 -12.84 1.73 -22.29
C PRO A 157 -13.30 2.08 -23.70
N ALA A 158 -13.58 3.36 -23.99
CA ALA A 158 -13.99 3.83 -25.31
C ALA A 158 -12.87 3.62 -26.34
N THR A 159 -11.63 4.01 -26.02
CA THR A 159 -10.48 3.87 -26.93
C THR A 159 -9.75 2.54 -26.72
N GLY A 160 -9.64 2.09 -25.46
CA GLY A 160 -8.85 0.91 -25.10
C GLY A 160 -9.52 -0.44 -25.37
N ILE A 161 -10.85 -0.53 -25.24
CA ILE A 161 -11.63 -1.77 -25.46
C ILE A 161 -12.47 -1.66 -26.72
N GLY A 162 -13.12 -0.50 -26.95
CA GLY A 162 -13.98 -0.26 -28.10
C GLY A 162 -15.30 -1.06 -28.10
N GLY A 163 -15.92 -1.22 -29.25
CA GLY A 163 -17.16 -1.99 -29.42
C GLY A 163 -18.32 -1.43 -28.59
N PRO A 164 -18.91 -2.16 -27.63
CA PRO A 164 -20.04 -1.66 -26.84
C PRO A 164 -19.69 -0.46 -25.94
N PHE A 165 -18.39 -0.18 -25.75
CA PHE A 165 -17.90 0.95 -24.98
C PHE A 165 -17.61 2.19 -25.84
N ASP A 166 -17.69 2.10 -27.18
CA ASP A 166 -17.49 3.22 -28.09
C ASP A 166 -18.73 4.13 -28.08
N THR A 167 -18.95 4.80 -26.96
CA THR A 167 -20.06 5.73 -26.75
C THR A 167 -19.58 6.97 -26.01
N GLN A 168 -20.28 8.09 -26.24
CA GLN A 168 -19.98 9.37 -25.56
C GLN A 168 -19.95 9.21 -24.02
N PHE A 169 -20.83 8.38 -23.46
CA PHE A 169 -20.88 8.13 -22.02
C PHE A 169 -19.53 7.62 -21.48
N TRP A 170 -18.90 6.64 -22.14
CA TRP A 170 -17.63 6.09 -21.69
C TRP A 170 -16.45 7.03 -21.97
N SER A 171 -16.56 7.89 -22.98
CA SER A 171 -15.59 8.96 -23.21
C SER A 171 -15.68 10.06 -22.14
N ASP A 172 -16.89 10.36 -21.64
CA ASP A 172 -17.10 11.33 -20.56
C ASP A 172 -16.67 10.77 -19.18
N TYR A 173 -16.71 9.43 -19.01
CA TYR A 173 -16.35 8.77 -17.75
C TYR A 173 -15.31 7.66 -17.98
N PRO A 174 -14.08 7.99 -18.41
CA PRO A 174 -13.07 7.00 -18.82
C PRO A 174 -12.61 6.10 -17.66
N TYR A 175 -12.73 6.55 -16.42
CA TYR A 175 -12.29 5.81 -15.22
C TYR A 175 -13.43 5.15 -14.45
N LEU A 176 -14.66 5.21 -14.98
CA LEU A 176 -15.82 4.60 -14.33
C LEU A 176 -15.78 3.07 -14.38
N LEU A 177 -15.33 2.48 -15.49
CA LEU A 177 -15.36 1.01 -15.66
C LEU A 177 -14.49 0.28 -14.62
N PRO A 178 -13.22 0.66 -14.35
CA PRO A 178 -12.44 0.05 -13.28
C PRO A 178 -13.08 0.28 -11.89
N CYS A 179 -13.70 1.43 -11.66
CA CYS A 179 -14.41 1.71 -10.42
C CYS A 179 -15.65 0.83 -10.25
N LEU A 180 -16.43 0.60 -11.30
CA LEU A 180 -17.56 -0.33 -11.30
C LEU A 180 -17.13 -1.77 -11.07
N PHE A 181 -15.98 -2.17 -11.63
CA PHE A 181 -15.41 -3.49 -11.39
C PHE A 181 -15.09 -3.67 -9.89
N SER A 182 -14.39 -2.72 -9.26
CA SER A 182 -14.08 -2.75 -7.82
C SER A 182 -15.36 -2.75 -6.97
N SER A 183 -16.33 -1.91 -7.34
CA SER A 183 -17.64 -1.84 -6.69
C SER A 183 -18.39 -3.18 -6.76
N ALA A 184 -18.43 -3.80 -7.94
CA ALA A 184 -19.09 -5.09 -8.14
C ALA A 184 -18.42 -6.20 -7.32
N MET A 185 -17.07 -6.24 -7.28
CA MET A 185 -16.32 -7.20 -6.46
C MET A 185 -16.62 -7.01 -4.97
N SER A 186 -16.68 -5.76 -4.50
CA SER A 186 -17.05 -5.44 -3.11
C SER A 186 -18.50 -5.83 -2.80
N ALA A 187 -19.43 -5.60 -3.72
CA ALA A 187 -20.82 -6.00 -3.59
C ALA A 187 -20.98 -7.53 -3.54
N ILE A 188 -20.27 -8.27 -4.40
CA ILE A 188 -20.24 -9.73 -4.39
C ILE A 188 -19.70 -10.24 -3.05
N ALA A 189 -18.56 -9.69 -2.60
CA ALA A 189 -17.98 -10.05 -1.31
C ALA A 189 -18.93 -9.74 -0.13
N LEU A 190 -19.65 -8.61 -0.19
CA LEU A 190 -20.69 -8.25 0.79
C LEU A 190 -21.83 -9.27 0.82
N ILE A 191 -22.35 -9.65 -0.33
CA ILE A 191 -23.43 -10.66 -0.43
C ILE A 191 -22.94 -12.00 0.12
N LEU A 192 -21.76 -12.46 -0.27
CA LEU A 192 -21.18 -13.70 0.23
C LEU A 192 -20.92 -13.65 1.74
N ALA A 193 -20.41 -12.53 2.26
CA ALA A 193 -20.23 -12.34 3.69
C ALA A 193 -21.58 -12.33 4.45
N ALA A 194 -22.62 -11.73 3.87
CA ALA A 194 -23.94 -11.70 4.47
C ALA A 194 -24.57 -13.10 4.64
N PHE A 195 -24.33 -14.01 3.70
CA PHE A 195 -24.92 -15.35 3.75
C PHE A 195 -24.01 -16.41 4.38
N MET A 196 -22.69 -16.26 4.30
CA MET A 196 -21.77 -17.34 4.59
C MET A 196 -20.73 -17.02 5.68
N LEU A 197 -20.56 -15.75 6.09
CA LEU A 197 -19.62 -15.39 7.14
C LEU A 197 -20.33 -15.46 8.50
N PRO A 198 -20.00 -16.42 9.39
CA PRO A 198 -20.54 -16.43 10.75
C PRO A 198 -19.95 -15.27 11.57
N GLU A 199 -20.58 -14.93 12.68
CA GLU A 199 -19.99 -14.02 13.66
C GLU A 199 -18.91 -14.77 14.45
N SER A 200 -17.73 -14.17 14.61
CA SER A 200 -16.62 -14.78 15.36
C SER A 200 -16.63 -14.42 16.83
N LEU A 201 -17.19 -13.24 17.18
CA LEU A 201 -17.18 -12.74 18.54
C LEU A 201 -18.50 -13.06 19.24
N PRO A 202 -18.53 -13.99 20.23
CA PRO A 202 -19.74 -14.31 21.00
C PRO A 202 -20.27 -13.08 21.72
N GLN A 203 -21.60 -13.01 21.92
CA GLN A 203 -22.23 -11.87 22.60
C GLN A 203 -21.67 -11.64 24.01
N GLU A 204 -21.36 -12.70 24.72
CA GLU A 204 -20.82 -12.70 26.09
C GLU A 204 -19.39 -12.09 26.16
N SER A 205 -18.65 -12.18 25.05
CA SER A 205 -17.27 -11.66 24.95
C SER A 205 -17.22 -10.23 24.42
N ARG A 206 -18.35 -9.62 24.07
CA ARG A 206 -18.42 -8.26 23.55
C ARG A 206 -18.20 -7.25 24.68
N GLN A 207 -17.38 -6.24 24.40
CA GLN A 207 -17.11 -5.18 25.37
C GLN A 207 -18.37 -4.30 25.56
N GLU A 208 -18.85 -4.14 26.79
CA GLU A 208 -20.02 -3.31 27.10
C GLU A 208 -19.75 -1.80 26.93
N SER A 209 -18.51 -1.37 27.12
CA SER A 209 -18.15 0.04 27.07
C SER A 209 -17.12 0.33 25.97
N ALA A 210 -17.51 1.10 24.94
CA ALA A 210 -16.52 1.59 24.00
C ALA A 210 -15.72 2.72 24.62
N LYS A 211 -14.42 2.64 24.46
CA LYS A 211 -13.56 3.79 24.58
C LYS A 211 -13.95 4.84 23.54
N SER A 212 -13.84 6.11 23.85
CA SER A 212 -14.13 7.15 22.85
C SER A 212 -13.21 7.02 21.64
N PRO A 213 -13.63 7.42 20.42
CA PRO A 213 -12.78 7.40 19.24
C PRO A 213 -11.44 8.13 19.45
N ILE A 214 -11.47 9.24 20.21
CA ILE A 214 -10.29 10.04 20.52
C ILE A 214 -9.34 9.25 21.45
N SER A 215 -9.87 8.50 22.44
CA SER A 215 -9.02 7.70 23.33
C SER A 215 -8.33 6.55 22.57
N GLN A 216 -8.97 5.98 21.57
CA GLN A 216 -8.41 4.91 20.75
C GLN A 216 -7.29 5.39 19.84
N LEU A 217 -7.45 6.56 19.20
CA LEU A 217 -6.36 7.22 18.50
C LEU A 217 -5.21 7.53 19.48
N GLY A 218 -5.53 8.03 20.68
CA GLY A 218 -4.54 8.25 21.74
C GLY A 218 -3.80 6.97 22.14
N GLU A 219 -4.48 5.83 22.22
CA GLU A 219 -3.86 4.53 22.50
C GLU A 219 -2.92 4.07 21.38
N THR A 220 -3.26 4.33 20.11
CA THR A 220 -2.36 4.06 19.00
C THR A 220 -1.06 4.85 19.14
N PHE A 221 -1.13 6.15 19.45
CA PHE A 221 0.06 6.97 19.67
C PHE A 221 0.83 6.56 20.91
N THR A 222 0.15 6.20 22.00
CA THR A 222 0.83 5.72 23.24
C THR A 222 1.49 4.36 23.01
N SER A 223 0.90 3.47 22.22
CA SER A 223 1.51 2.21 21.80
C SER A 223 2.76 2.45 20.97
N ILE A 224 2.70 3.33 19.97
CA ILE A 224 3.89 3.74 19.20
C ILE A 224 4.96 4.29 20.13
N ALA A 225 4.60 5.22 21.05
CA ALA A 225 5.55 5.82 21.96
C ALA A 225 6.18 4.80 22.92
N SER A 226 5.43 3.78 23.37
CA SER A 226 5.94 2.71 24.21
C SER A 226 6.97 1.84 23.48
N VAL A 227 6.67 1.47 22.22
CA VAL A 227 7.56 0.66 21.37
C VAL A 227 8.82 1.44 20.99
N MET A 228 8.72 2.76 20.80
CA MET A 228 9.87 3.62 20.54
C MET A 228 10.88 3.69 21.72
N ARG A 229 10.49 3.29 22.92
CA ARG A 229 11.38 3.21 24.08
C ARG A 229 12.16 1.89 24.16
N LEU A 230 11.88 0.92 23.30
CA LEU A 230 12.54 -0.38 23.26
C LEU A 230 13.69 -0.35 22.23
N PRO A 231 14.98 -0.24 22.60
CA PRO A 231 16.05 0.15 21.70
C PRO A 231 16.18 -0.71 20.43
N ASN A 232 16.17 -2.04 20.56
CA ASN A 232 16.33 -2.95 19.43
C ASN A 232 15.08 -2.98 18.53
N ILE A 233 13.89 -2.93 19.16
CA ILE A 233 12.60 -2.97 18.45
C ILE A 233 12.35 -1.64 17.76
N SER A 234 12.60 -0.51 18.45
CA SER A 234 12.43 0.83 17.86
C SER A 234 13.31 1.03 16.63
N ALA A 235 14.54 0.51 16.65
CA ALA A 235 15.42 0.60 15.49
C ALA A 235 14.85 -0.16 14.27
N LEU A 236 14.34 -1.39 14.45
CA LEU A 236 13.68 -2.16 13.38
C LEU A 236 12.41 -1.47 12.86
N VAL A 237 11.61 -0.91 13.76
CA VAL A 237 10.36 -0.21 13.41
C VAL A 237 10.67 1.11 12.68
N ASN A 238 11.68 1.86 13.10
CA ASN A 238 12.12 3.09 12.42
C ASN A 238 12.70 2.81 11.03
N VAL A 239 13.50 1.75 10.89
CA VAL A 239 13.99 1.30 9.58
C VAL A 239 12.82 1.00 8.65
N ASN A 240 11.80 0.28 9.14
CA ASN A 240 10.60 -0.01 8.35
C ASN A 240 9.81 1.25 7.99
N PHE A 241 9.70 2.20 8.91
CA PHE A 241 9.04 3.49 8.66
C PHE A 241 9.74 4.27 7.54
N LEU A 242 11.07 4.42 7.61
CA LEU A 242 11.84 5.10 6.56
C LEU A 242 11.76 4.39 5.21
N PHE A 243 11.85 3.06 5.22
CA PHE A 243 11.65 2.24 4.02
C PHE A 243 10.28 2.50 3.40
N LEU A 244 9.20 2.48 4.21
CA LEU A 244 7.84 2.71 3.74
C LEU A 244 7.61 4.15 3.26
N VAL A 245 8.22 5.17 3.88
CA VAL A 245 8.15 6.55 3.36
C VAL A 245 8.76 6.62 1.97
N GLY A 246 9.99 6.13 1.77
CA GLY A 246 10.62 6.08 0.46
C GLY A 246 9.80 5.29 -0.56
N PHE A 247 9.26 4.14 -0.17
CA PHE A 247 8.41 3.30 -1.01
C PHE A 247 7.12 3.99 -1.43
N THR A 248 6.43 4.66 -0.50
CA THR A 248 5.13 5.31 -0.78
C THR A 248 5.27 6.65 -1.51
N MET A 249 6.43 7.30 -1.45
CA MET A 249 6.75 8.42 -2.36
C MET A 249 6.66 8.00 -3.83
N MET A 250 7.10 6.78 -4.17
CA MET A 250 7.00 6.23 -5.51
C MET A 250 5.55 6.16 -6.01
N HIS A 251 4.56 5.87 -5.14
CA HIS A 251 3.15 5.85 -5.53
C HIS A 251 2.65 7.20 -6.04
N GLY A 252 3.19 8.31 -5.53
CA GLY A 252 2.83 9.66 -5.97
C GLY A 252 3.60 10.14 -7.20
N THR A 253 4.74 9.53 -7.54
CA THR A 253 5.65 10.07 -8.57
C THR A 253 5.86 9.15 -9.76
N PHE A 254 5.69 7.83 -9.60
CA PHE A 254 5.96 6.87 -10.68
C PHE A 254 5.14 7.16 -11.93
N ILE A 255 3.83 7.30 -11.77
CA ILE A 255 2.93 7.54 -12.90
C ILE A 255 3.07 8.97 -13.42
N LEU A 256 3.30 9.95 -12.54
CA LEU A 256 3.61 11.32 -12.98
C LEU A 256 4.82 11.34 -13.93
N PHE A 257 5.89 10.58 -13.62
CA PHE A 257 7.05 10.46 -14.48
C PHE A 257 6.74 9.70 -15.77
N THR A 258 6.08 8.54 -15.67
CA THR A 258 5.84 7.70 -16.84
C THR A 258 4.81 8.30 -17.81
N SER A 259 3.85 9.11 -17.32
CA SER A 259 2.87 9.83 -18.13
C SER A 259 3.40 11.12 -18.76
N MET A 260 4.45 11.69 -18.18
CA MET A 260 5.06 12.92 -18.68
C MET A 260 5.57 12.73 -20.11
N GLU A 261 5.39 13.74 -20.96
CA GLU A 261 5.80 13.69 -22.37
C GLU A 261 7.30 13.42 -22.53
N PRO A 262 7.71 12.67 -23.57
CA PRO A 262 9.14 12.37 -23.82
C PRO A 262 9.98 13.62 -24.00
N GLU A 263 9.43 14.68 -24.60
CA GLU A 263 10.08 15.98 -24.79
C GLU A 263 10.46 16.65 -23.45
N SER A 264 9.66 16.37 -22.40
CA SER A 264 9.91 16.82 -21.03
C SER A 264 10.76 15.84 -20.21
N GLY A 265 11.20 14.72 -20.80
CA GLY A 265 12.03 13.70 -20.20
C GLY A 265 11.29 12.51 -19.59
N GLY A 266 9.97 12.44 -19.75
CA GLY A 266 9.14 11.32 -19.36
C GLY A 266 9.08 10.20 -20.40
N LEU A 267 8.13 9.29 -20.27
CA LEU A 267 7.94 8.13 -21.18
C LEU A 267 6.72 8.27 -22.08
N GLY A 268 5.79 9.18 -21.81
CA GLY A 268 4.56 9.40 -22.57
C GLY A 268 3.58 8.22 -22.49
N TRP A 269 3.59 7.47 -21.39
CA TRP A 269 2.79 6.27 -21.24
C TRP A 269 1.36 6.58 -20.81
N SER A 270 0.44 5.73 -21.24
CA SER A 270 -0.96 5.70 -20.83
C SER A 270 -1.16 4.84 -19.56
N GLU A 271 -2.39 4.82 -19.08
CA GLU A 271 -2.82 3.97 -17.96
C GLU A 271 -2.56 2.49 -18.23
N ARG A 272 -2.73 2.08 -19.51
CA ARG A 272 -2.57 0.69 -19.93
C ARG A 272 -1.14 0.21 -19.85
N GLU A 273 -0.17 1.00 -20.32
CA GLU A 273 1.25 0.67 -20.20
C GLU A 273 1.66 0.62 -18.71
N ASN A 274 1.22 1.59 -17.94
CA ASN A 274 1.44 1.59 -16.49
C ASN A 274 0.82 0.36 -15.82
N GLY A 275 -0.37 -0.06 -16.21
CA GLY A 275 -1.01 -1.29 -15.75
C GLY A 275 -0.15 -2.54 -15.97
N TRP A 276 0.47 -2.68 -17.14
CA TRP A 276 1.40 -3.78 -17.45
C TRP A 276 2.66 -3.76 -16.60
N VAL A 277 3.20 -2.57 -16.31
CA VAL A 277 4.37 -2.45 -15.43
C VAL A 277 4.05 -2.93 -14.03
N PHE A 278 2.92 -2.51 -13.48
CA PHE A 278 2.52 -2.97 -12.15
C PHE A 278 2.16 -4.46 -12.13
N ALA A 279 1.61 -5.01 -13.21
CA ALA A 279 1.42 -6.46 -13.35
C ALA A 279 2.75 -7.22 -13.28
N PHE A 280 3.79 -6.73 -13.97
CA PHE A 280 5.14 -7.28 -13.90
C PHE A 280 5.73 -7.19 -12.50
N ILE A 281 5.66 -6.01 -11.87
CA ILE A 281 6.14 -5.79 -10.50
C ILE A 281 5.43 -6.74 -9.53
N GLY A 282 4.12 -6.86 -9.64
CA GLY A 282 3.32 -7.75 -8.82
C GLY A 282 3.67 -9.22 -9.02
N LEU A 283 3.81 -9.66 -10.28
CA LEU A 283 4.21 -11.04 -10.61
C LEU A 283 5.61 -11.36 -10.06
N ALA A 284 6.58 -10.45 -10.23
CA ALA A 284 7.91 -10.62 -9.67
C ALA A 284 7.87 -10.74 -8.13
N GLY A 285 7.05 -9.92 -7.47
CA GLY A 285 6.81 -10.00 -6.03
C GLY A 285 6.24 -11.35 -5.59
N VAL A 286 5.23 -11.87 -6.31
CA VAL A 286 4.64 -13.20 -6.04
C VAL A 286 5.68 -14.32 -6.22
N VAL A 287 6.49 -14.28 -7.26
CA VAL A 287 7.56 -15.27 -7.49
C VAL A 287 8.59 -15.24 -6.36
N VAL A 288 8.99 -14.05 -5.92
CA VAL A 288 9.95 -13.90 -4.82
C VAL A 288 9.37 -14.39 -3.50
N GLN A 289 8.19 -13.92 -3.12
CA GLN A 289 7.56 -14.24 -1.83
C GLN A 289 7.03 -15.68 -1.79
N GLY A 290 6.47 -16.18 -2.88
CA GLY A 290 5.91 -17.51 -2.96
C GLY A 290 6.93 -18.61 -3.20
N GLY A 291 8.02 -18.34 -3.94
CA GLY A 291 8.98 -19.33 -4.38
C GLY A 291 10.39 -19.17 -3.81
N LEU A 292 10.93 -17.94 -3.81
CA LEU A 292 12.34 -17.71 -3.52
C LEU A 292 12.64 -17.41 -2.05
N ILE A 293 11.69 -16.82 -1.31
CA ILE A 293 11.97 -16.35 0.07
C ILE A 293 12.36 -17.52 1.00
N ARG A 294 11.69 -18.66 0.88
CA ARG A 294 11.98 -19.83 1.74
C ARG A 294 13.42 -20.37 1.55
N PRO A 295 13.90 -20.68 0.34
CA PRO A 295 15.28 -21.10 0.15
C PRO A 295 16.30 -20.00 0.48
N LEU A 296 15.97 -18.73 0.30
CA LEU A 296 16.84 -17.62 0.67
C LEU A 296 17.02 -17.53 2.20
N THR A 297 15.94 -17.61 2.98
CA THR A 297 15.99 -17.55 4.45
C THR A 297 16.65 -18.79 5.08
N GLN A 298 16.76 -19.91 4.35
CA GLN A 298 17.50 -21.08 4.79
C GLN A 298 19.02 -20.96 4.58
N ARG A 299 19.45 -20.11 3.63
CA ARG A 299 20.87 -19.98 3.23
C ARG A 299 21.52 -18.70 3.72
N PHE A 300 20.74 -17.64 3.92
CA PHE A 300 21.24 -16.33 4.26
C PHE A 300 20.58 -15.81 5.54
N SER A 301 21.29 -14.98 6.28
CA SER A 301 20.75 -14.34 7.47
C SER A 301 19.60 -13.37 7.12
N LEU A 302 18.59 -13.29 7.98
CA LEU A 302 17.45 -12.36 7.79
C LEU A 302 17.91 -10.91 7.68
N ARG A 303 18.93 -10.52 8.46
CA ARG A 303 19.53 -9.18 8.38
C ARG A 303 20.19 -8.94 7.02
N GLY A 304 20.95 -9.90 6.51
CA GLY A 304 21.57 -9.83 5.19
C GLY A 304 20.55 -9.68 4.07
N LEU A 305 19.46 -10.48 4.14
CA LEU A 305 18.34 -10.38 3.19
C LEU A 305 17.63 -9.03 3.28
N MET A 306 17.40 -8.49 4.48
CA MET A 306 16.81 -7.18 4.69
C MET A 306 17.70 -6.07 4.09
N LEU A 307 19.01 -6.13 4.28
CA LEU A 307 19.97 -5.19 3.69
C LEU A 307 19.95 -5.23 2.15
N VAL A 308 20.05 -6.43 1.56
CA VAL A 308 19.97 -6.62 0.12
C VAL A 308 18.63 -6.12 -0.43
N GLY A 309 17.53 -6.44 0.24
CA GLY A 309 16.20 -5.96 -0.13
C GLY A 309 16.10 -4.43 -0.14
N THR A 310 16.65 -3.78 0.88
CA THR A 310 16.68 -2.30 0.96
C THR A 310 17.48 -1.68 -0.16
N VAL A 311 18.67 -2.21 -0.45
CA VAL A 311 19.54 -1.71 -1.52
C VAL A 311 18.90 -1.89 -2.90
N LEU A 312 18.36 -3.08 -3.19
CA LEU A 312 17.71 -3.36 -4.48
C LEU A 312 16.48 -2.47 -4.68
N THR A 313 15.64 -2.31 -3.65
CA THR A 313 14.47 -1.43 -3.72
C THR A 313 14.89 0.03 -3.94
N GLY A 314 15.86 0.51 -3.16
CA GLY A 314 16.33 1.89 -3.24
C GLY A 314 16.97 2.21 -4.58
N ILE A 315 17.85 1.34 -5.09
CA ILE A 315 18.48 1.50 -6.43
C ILE A 315 17.40 1.43 -7.51
N GLY A 316 16.49 0.46 -7.45
CA GLY A 316 15.40 0.31 -8.41
C GLY A 316 14.60 1.60 -8.54
N ILE A 317 14.07 2.12 -7.43
CA ILE A 317 13.24 3.34 -7.42
C ILE A 317 14.07 4.57 -7.84
N ALA A 318 15.25 4.78 -7.27
CA ALA A 318 16.06 5.96 -7.55
C ALA A 318 16.54 6.02 -9.01
N SER A 319 16.60 4.88 -9.70
CA SER A 319 17.06 4.78 -11.08
C SER A 319 15.94 4.96 -12.14
N ILE A 320 14.66 4.80 -11.75
CA ILE A 320 13.51 4.92 -12.66
C ILE A 320 13.54 6.20 -13.52
N PRO A 321 13.78 7.41 -12.98
CA PRO A 321 13.69 8.64 -13.77
C PRO A 321 14.88 8.86 -14.73
N TYR A 322 15.88 7.99 -14.68
CA TYR A 322 16.99 8.00 -15.63
C TYR A 322 16.72 7.12 -16.86
N ALA A 323 15.60 6.41 -16.89
CA ALA A 323 15.11 5.78 -18.11
C ALA A 323 14.54 6.87 -19.03
N SER A 324 14.97 6.91 -20.29
CA SER A 324 14.43 7.80 -21.32
C SER A 324 13.71 7.00 -22.40
N ALA A 325 12.85 7.65 -23.17
CA ALA A 325 12.16 7.02 -24.28
C ALA A 325 13.12 6.41 -25.33
N ASP A 326 14.33 6.98 -25.45
CA ASP A 326 15.38 6.52 -26.37
C ASP A 326 16.21 5.35 -25.81
N MET A 327 16.10 5.07 -24.50
CA MET A 327 16.81 3.98 -23.85
C MET A 327 16.17 2.63 -24.16
N SER A 328 17.00 1.57 -24.13
CA SER A 328 16.49 0.20 -24.18
C SER A 328 15.50 -0.02 -23.03
N MET A 329 14.27 -0.39 -23.37
CA MET A 329 13.24 -0.79 -22.43
C MET A 329 13.72 -1.85 -21.42
N LEU A 330 14.74 -2.64 -21.78
CA LEU A 330 15.33 -3.63 -20.89
C LEU A 330 15.91 -3.01 -19.62
N ILE A 331 16.46 -1.79 -19.72
CA ILE A 331 17.03 -1.06 -18.57
C ILE A 331 15.92 -0.65 -17.62
N PHE A 332 14.84 -0.08 -18.15
CA PHE A 332 13.67 0.29 -17.33
C PHE A 332 13.08 -0.95 -16.60
N TRP A 333 12.88 -2.05 -17.35
CA TRP A 333 12.38 -3.30 -16.74
C TRP A 333 13.33 -3.87 -15.70
N SER A 334 14.66 -3.67 -15.86
CA SER A 334 15.65 -4.07 -14.85
C SER A 334 15.50 -3.26 -13.56
N PHE A 335 15.20 -1.96 -13.64
CA PHE A 335 14.92 -1.13 -12.46
C PHE A 335 13.62 -1.58 -11.75
N CYS A 336 12.56 -1.84 -12.51
CA CYS A 336 11.32 -2.37 -11.96
C CYS A 336 11.52 -3.76 -11.33
N ALA A 337 12.32 -4.62 -11.93
CA ALA A 337 12.67 -5.94 -11.38
C ALA A 337 13.48 -5.80 -10.07
N ALA A 338 14.48 -4.93 -10.04
CA ALA A 338 15.27 -4.68 -8.82
C ALA A 338 14.39 -4.20 -7.67
N PHE A 339 13.50 -3.24 -7.95
CA PHE A 339 12.49 -2.75 -7.02
C PHE A 339 11.57 -3.88 -6.50
N ALA A 340 11.00 -4.68 -7.39
CA ALA A 340 10.05 -5.74 -7.04
C ALA A 340 10.71 -6.87 -6.23
N ILE A 341 11.90 -7.32 -6.66
CA ILE A 341 12.70 -8.35 -5.97
C ILE A 341 13.13 -7.84 -4.60
N GLY A 342 13.63 -6.59 -4.54
CA GLY A 342 14.10 -5.97 -3.31
C GLY A 342 13.00 -5.89 -2.26
N ASN A 343 11.83 -5.36 -2.63
CA ASN A 343 10.67 -5.28 -1.73
C ASN A 343 10.16 -6.67 -1.33
N GLY A 344 10.14 -7.61 -2.27
CA GLY A 344 9.73 -8.99 -2.03
C GLY A 344 10.62 -9.74 -1.02
N ILE A 345 11.91 -9.41 -0.95
CA ILE A 345 12.87 -9.95 0.03
C ILE A 345 12.81 -9.17 1.35
N TYR A 346 12.72 -7.84 1.30
CA TYR A 346 12.74 -6.98 2.48
C TYR A 346 11.60 -7.26 3.44
N SER A 347 10.37 -7.24 2.94
CA SER A 347 9.16 -7.26 3.77
C SER A 347 9.06 -8.50 4.68
N PRO A 348 9.19 -9.75 4.18
CA PRO A 348 9.15 -10.93 5.05
C PRO A 348 10.36 -11.03 5.98
N SER A 349 11.54 -10.59 5.56
CA SER A 349 12.75 -10.60 6.39
C SER A 349 12.63 -9.64 7.57
N GLN A 350 12.12 -8.44 7.34
CA GLN A 350 11.88 -7.42 8.35
C GLN A 350 10.82 -7.90 9.38
N SER A 351 9.69 -8.44 8.90
CA SER A 351 8.64 -8.95 9.79
C SER A 351 9.11 -10.12 10.65
N SER A 352 9.95 -11.00 10.10
CA SER A 352 10.54 -12.11 10.84
C SER A 352 11.51 -11.61 11.91
N LEU A 353 12.41 -10.68 11.57
CA LEU A 353 13.35 -10.09 12.54
C LEU A 353 12.62 -9.40 13.69
N LEU A 354 11.55 -8.65 13.39
CA LEU A 354 10.76 -7.99 14.41
C LEU A 354 10.07 -9.01 15.33
N THR A 355 9.55 -10.09 14.78
CA THR A 355 8.94 -11.18 15.55
C THR A 355 9.95 -11.85 16.47
N PHE A 356 11.17 -12.14 15.99
CA PHE A 356 12.23 -12.72 16.80
C PHE A 356 12.68 -11.77 17.93
N ALA A 357 12.92 -10.49 17.59
CA ALA A 357 13.32 -9.49 18.58
C ALA A 357 12.25 -9.28 19.67
N SER A 358 10.96 -9.36 19.31
CA SER A 358 9.85 -9.25 20.25
C SER A 358 9.81 -10.44 21.23
N LYS A 359 9.99 -11.66 20.72
CA LYS A 359 10.01 -12.88 21.54
C LYS A 359 11.22 -12.92 22.49
N GLU A 360 12.39 -12.58 21.98
CA GLU A 360 13.62 -12.55 22.79
C GLU A 360 13.55 -11.49 23.90
N GLY A 361 12.96 -10.33 23.62
CA GLY A 361 12.72 -9.27 24.60
C GLY A 361 11.58 -9.55 25.59
N GLY A 362 10.82 -10.64 25.42
CA GLY A 362 9.66 -10.96 26.24
C GLY A 362 8.50 -9.96 26.09
N HIS A 363 8.44 -9.27 24.95
CA HIS A 363 7.43 -8.26 24.68
C HIS A 363 6.21 -8.84 23.94
N GLU A 364 5.05 -8.24 24.17
CA GLU A 364 3.82 -8.61 23.51
C GLU A 364 3.87 -8.28 22.02
N LEU A 365 3.87 -9.32 21.19
CA LEU A 365 3.98 -9.21 19.73
C LEU A 365 2.86 -8.35 19.11
N GLY A 366 1.63 -8.47 19.64
CA GLY A 366 0.48 -7.71 19.18
C GLY A 366 0.67 -6.21 19.28
N THR A 367 1.16 -5.73 20.42
CA THR A 367 1.46 -4.30 20.65
C THR A 367 2.52 -3.77 19.69
N ILE A 368 3.59 -4.55 19.46
CA ILE A 368 4.67 -4.16 18.55
C ILE A 368 4.21 -4.12 17.09
N MET A 369 3.49 -5.14 16.64
CA MET A 369 2.93 -5.20 15.29
C MET A 369 1.89 -4.08 15.07
N GLY A 370 1.08 -3.76 16.08
CA GLY A 370 0.15 -2.64 16.04
C GLY A 370 0.86 -1.29 15.90
N ALA A 371 1.93 -1.05 16.64
CA ALA A 371 2.74 0.15 16.54
C ALA A 371 3.42 0.27 15.16
N GLN A 372 3.96 -0.85 14.62
CA GLN A 372 4.52 -0.89 13.27
C GLN A 372 3.48 -0.58 12.20
N GLU A 373 2.27 -1.14 12.29
CA GLU A 373 1.19 -0.86 11.34
C GLU A 373 0.74 0.60 11.42
N GLY A 374 0.64 1.18 12.63
CA GLY A 374 0.33 2.60 12.84
C GLY A 374 1.37 3.52 12.18
N LEU A 375 2.67 3.23 12.36
CA LEU A 375 3.73 3.97 11.67
C LEU A 375 3.73 3.74 10.17
N GLY A 376 3.43 2.52 9.71
CA GLY A 376 3.24 2.21 8.29
C GLY A 376 2.10 3.02 7.67
N ALA A 377 0.99 3.20 8.40
CA ALA A 377 -0.12 4.04 7.96
C ALA A 377 0.28 5.53 7.87
N LEU A 378 1.07 6.04 8.83
CA LEU A 378 1.65 7.39 8.74
C LEU A 378 2.59 7.53 7.53
N ALA A 379 3.40 6.52 7.23
CA ALA A 379 4.27 6.54 6.05
C ALA A 379 3.45 6.62 4.75
N ARG A 380 2.32 5.92 4.68
CA ARG A 380 1.38 5.99 3.53
C ARG A 380 0.69 7.36 3.37
N ILE A 381 0.70 8.20 4.40
CA ILE A 381 0.24 9.60 4.33
C ILE A 381 1.41 10.52 3.96
N ILE A 382 2.52 10.39 4.68
CA ILE A 382 3.69 11.29 4.56
C ILE A 382 4.35 11.15 3.19
N GLY A 383 4.52 9.92 2.68
CA GLY A 383 5.20 9.68 1.41
C GLY A 383 4.55 10.40 0.23
N PRO A 384 3.26 10.18 -0.07
CA PRO A 384 2.57 10.88 -1.15
C PRO A 384 2.50 12.40 -0.97
N LEU A 385 2.32 12.90 0.27
CA LEU A 385 2.33 14.35 0.53
C LEU A 385 3.71 14.95 0.30
N LEU A 386 4.76 14.30 0.78
CA LEU A 386 6.12 14.76 0.59
C LEU A 386 6.49 14.73 -0.90
N SER A 387 6.11 13.68 -1.62
CA SER A 387 6.34 13.61 -3.06
C SER A 387 5.55 14.69 -3.81
N ALA A 388 4.31 14.98 -3.43
CA ALA A 388 3.50 16.03 -4.04
C ALA A 388 4.15 17.41 -3.92
N VAL A 389 4.61 17.76 -2.71
CA VAL A 389 5.29 19.05 -2.46
C VAL A 389 6.61 19.14 -3.24
N ILE A 390 7.45 18.08 -3.19
CA ILE A 390 8.73 18.11 -3.89
C ILE A 390 8.51 18.14 -5.40
N TRP A 391 7.58 17.35 -5.91
CA TRP A 391 7.29 17.30 -7.35
C TRP A 391 6.79 18.63 -7.87
N SER A 392 5.81 19.25 -7.21
CA SER A 392 5.23 20.53 -7.63
C SER A 392 6.27 21.65 -7.74
N GLU A 393 7.28 21.63 -6.88
CA GLU A 393 8.34 22.64 -6.86
C GLU A 393 9.50 22.32 -7.83
N THR A 394 9.59 21.08 -8.32
CA THR A 394 10.78 20.64 -9.06
C THR A 394 10.50 20.08 -10.45
N VAL A 395 9.25 19.79 -10.81
CA VAL A 395 8.91 19.15 -12.10
C VAL A 395 9.35 19.94 -13.30
N GLU A 396 9.20 21.27 -13.27
CA GLU A 396 9.62 22.20 -14.34
C GLU A 396 11.07 22.68 -14.17
N GLY A 397 11.74 22.24 -13.12
CA GLY A 397 13.11 22.66 -12.82
C GLY A 397 14.16 21.94 -13.68
N SER A 398 15.40 22.32 -13.49
CA SER A 398 16.54 21.78 -14.25
C SER A 398 17.71 21.35 -13.34
N GLY A 399 18.57 20.49 -13.84
CA GLY A 399 19.76 20.04 -13.14
C GLY A 399 19.47 19.24 -11.88
N LEU A 400 19.90 19.72 -10.72
CA LEU A 400 19.66 19.03 -9.44
C LEU A 400 18.21 19.16 -8.97
N TRP A 401 17.54 20.24 -9.32
CA TRP A 401 16.15 20.55 -8.97
C TRP A 401 15.23 20.29 -10.17
N SER A 402 14.93 19.04 -10.43
CA SER A 402 14.09 18.59 -11.53
C SER A 402 13.19 17.45 -11.05
N TYR A 403 12.36 16.91 -11.90
CA TYR A 403 11.52 15.73 -11.60
C TYR A 403 12.28 14.54 -10.99
N HIS A 404 13.60 14.44 -11.24
CA HIS A 404 14.47 13.44 -10.58
C HIS A 404 14.56 13.62 -9.06
N THR A 405 14.30 14.82 -8.53
CA THR A 405 14.49 15.16 -7.11
C THR A 405 13.64 14.26 -6.20
N CYS A 406 12.39 13.98 -6.56
CA CYS A 406 11.53 13.07 -5.79
C CYS A 406 12.15 11.68 -5.64
N PHE A 407 12.66 11.13 -6.73
CA PHE A 407 13.27 9.78 -6.73
C PHE A 407 14.60 9.76 -5.97
N ARG A 408 15.38 10.84 -6.04
CA ARG A 408 16.62 10.99 -5.25
C ARG A 408 16.30 11.08 -3.75
N VAL A 409 15.29 11.84 -3.36
CA VAL A 409 14.85 11.93 -1.96
C VAL A 409 14.31 10.58 -1.48
N SER A 410 13.51 9.88 -2.30
CA SER A 410 13.12 8.50 -2.01
C SER A 410 14.34 7.59 -1.81
N GLY A 411 15.33 7.66 -2.70
CA GLY A 411 16.61 6.95 -2.58
C GLY A 411 17.37 7.27 -1.29
N LEU A 412 17.32 8.53 -0.83
CA LEU A 412 17.93 8.94 0.43
C LEU A 412 17.27 8.27 1.65
N PHE A 413 15.94 8.10 1.65
CA PHE A 413 15.25 7.34 2.71
C PHE A 413 15.74 5.90 2.78
N PHE A 414 15.93 5.23 1.63
CA PHE A 414 16.48 3.87 1.59
C PHE A 414 17.96 3.85 2.03
N LEU A 415 18.75 4.85 1.68
CA LEU A 415 20.14 4.96 2.13
C LEU A 415 20.21 5.11 3.65
N VAL A 416 19.39 5.98 4.24
CA VAL A 416 19.33 6.15 5.70
C VAL A 416 18.86 4.88 6.38
N ALA A 417 17.82 4.23 5.85
CA ALA A 417 17.36 2.94 6.34
C ALA A 417 18.48 1.87 6.28
N PHE A 418 19.22 1.81 5.19
CA PHE A 418 20.36 0.89 5.03
C PHE A 418 21.47 1.16 6.06
N LEU A 419 21.86 2.42 6.25
CA LEU A 419 22.88 2.80 7.24
C LEU A 419 22.44 2.43 8.67
N MET A 420 21.18 2.66 9.02
CA MET A 420 20.63 2.23 10.30
C MET A 420 20.65 0.70 10.46
N GLN A 421 20.37 -0.06 9.39
CA GLN A 421 20.43 -1.52 9.41
C GLN A 421 21.82 -2.06 9.69
N LEU A 422 22.89 -1.36 9.25
CA LEU A 422 24.27 -1.74 9.54
C LEU A 422 24.60 -1.68 11.05
N GLY A 423 23.90 -0.83 11.79
CA GLY A 423 24.06 -0.71 13.25
C GLY A 423 23.17 -1.66 14.08
N LEU A 424 22.25 -2.39 13.45
CA LEU A 424 21.36 -3.30 14.17
C LEU A 424 22.12 -4.50 14.72
N ARG A 425 21.91 -4.78 16.02
CA ARG A 425 22.28 -6.05 16.64
C ARG A 425 21.07 -6.98 16.53
N THR A 426 21.21 -8.04 15.78
CA THR A 426 20.11 -9.00 15.57
C THR A 426 20.38 -10.32 16.28
N PRO A 427 19.34 -11.06 16.72
CA PRO A 427 19.49 -12.39 17.30
C PRO A 427 20.25 -13.39 16.41
N ASP A 428 20.23 -13.17 15.12
CA ASP A 428 20.93 -13.96 14.11
C ASP A 428 22.46 -13.81 14.21
N ASP A 429 22.95 -12.65 14.67
CA ASP A 429 24.38 -12.41 14.87
C ASP A 429 24.94 -13.23 16.05
N SER A 430 24.10 -13.53 17.05
CA SER A 430 24.50 -14.33 18.23
C SER A 430 24.67 -15.81 17.92
N LYS A 431 23.89 -16.36 16.97
CA LYS A 431 24.03 -17.76 16.53
C LYS A 431 25.28 -17.99 15.68
N ASN A 432 25.66 -17.03 14.84
CA ASN A 432 26.88 -17.09 14.05
C ASN A 432 28.14 -16.90 14.89
N ALA A 433 28.07 -16.11 15.97
CA ALA A 433 29.18 -15.96 16.92
C ALA A 433 29.39 -17.21 17.81
N ALA A 434 28.31 -17.95 18.10
CA ALA A 434 28.37 -19.19 18.91
C ALA A 434 28.72 -20.45 18.11
N GLY A 435 28.57 -20.43 16.77
CA GLY A 435 28.90 -21.55 15.87
C GLY A 435 30.29 -21.50 15.25
N GLY A 436 31.09 -20.49 15.59
CA GLY A 436 32.46 -20.25 15.10
C GLY A 436 33.58 -20.63 16.09
N THR A 437 33.29 -21.46 17.11
CA THR A 437 34.33 -22.02 18.02
C THR A 437 34.39 -23.51 17.89
#